data_6bbd5d4275c55df07c67e877bba0b594
#
_entry.id   6bbd5d4275c55df07c67e877bba0b594
#
_cell.length_a   1.000
_cell.length_b   1.000
_cell.length_c   1.000
_cell.angle_alpha   90.00
_cell.angle_beta   90.00
_cell.angle_gamma   90.00
#
_symmetry.space_group_name_H-M   'P 1'
#
loop_
_entity.id
_entity.type
_entity.pdbx_description
1 polymer ?
#
loop_
_entity_poly.entity_id
_entity_poly.type
_entity_poly.pdbx_seq_one_letter_code
_entity_poly.pdbx_strand_id
1 'polypeptide(L)'
;LDEDVKTKADAEALGIMAGDYVCFEPRFRVTEKGYIKSRFLDDKLSSAILMGYARYLKDEKVATKRRIYLHFTIYEEVGHGGCAPVPQGVTEAWSVDMGCVGQGLSCTEHQVSICAKDSGGPYNYDVVKTQIRLAKENGIDFAVDIYPHYGSDVEATLKAGNDIRHGLIG
;
A
#
# COMPACT_ATOMS: atom_id res chain seq x y z
N LEU A 1 15.98 24.73 -8.01
CA LEU A 1 15.01 25.84 -8.09
C LEU A 1 15.21 26.53 -9.45
N ASP A 2 14.13 26.92 -10.10
CA ASP A 2 14.16 27.67 -11.36
C ASP A 2 14.52 29.14 -11.13
N GLU A 3 14.51 29.57 -9.87
CA GLU A 3 14.88 30.87 -9.41
C GLU A 3 16.41 31.05 -9.32
N ASP A 4 16.90 32.26 -9.42
CA ASP A 4 18.34 32.57 -9.30
C ASP A 4 18.79 32.53 -7.83
N VAL A 5 18.60 31.38 -7.19
CA VAL A 5 18.94 31.10 -5.80
C VAL A 5 20.31 30.47 -5.72
N LYS A 6 21.29 31.17 -5.14
CA LYS A 6 22.67 30.72 -5.01
C LYS A 6 23.16 30.57 -3.58
N THR A 7 22.48 31.24 -2.65
CA THR A 7 22.88 31.24 -1.24
C THR A 7 21.71 30.83 -0.35
N LYS A 8 22.00 30.52 0.91
CA LYS A 8 20.99 30.28 1.93
C LYS A 8 20.06 31.50 2.10
N ALA A 9 20.63 32.69 2.09
CA ALA A 9 19.87 33.93 2.23
C ALA A 9 18.86 34.13 1.09
N ASP A 10 19.23 33.77 -0.14
CA ASP A 10 18.32 33.83 -1.29
C ASP A 10 17.14 32.85 -1.10
N ALA A 11 17.42 31.64 -0.61
CA ALA A 11 16.36 30.66 -0.30
C ALA A 11 15.44 31.14 0.82
N GLU A 12 16.01 31.69 1.88
CA GLU A 12 15.24 32.27 3.01
C GLU A 12 14.39 33.47 2.56
N ALA A 13 14.88 34.26 1.61
CA ALA A 13 14.10 35.38 1.04
C ALA A 13 12.86 34.92 0.25
N LEU A 14 12.89 33.69 -0.27
CA LEU A 14 11.72 33.03 -0.89
C LEU A 14 10.77 32.36 0.14
N GLY A 15 11.12 32.44 1.42
CA GLY A 15 10.35 31.79 2.49
C GLY A 15 10.68 30.32 2.67
N ILE A 16 11.73 29.82 2.06
CA ILE A 16 12.16 28.41 2.16
C ILE A 16 13.06 28.25 3.37
N MET A 17 12.76 27.26 4.21
CA MET A 17 13.51 27.03 5.45
C MET A 17 13.74 25.54 5.71
N ALA A 18 14.65 25.25 6.64
CA ALA A 18 14.85 23.89 7.10
C ALA A 18 13.58 23.33 7.74
N GLY A 19 13.14 22.16 7.30
CA GLY A 19 11.88 21.54 7.70
C GLY A 19 10.80 21.59 6.61
N ASP A 20 11.00 22.35 5.56
CA ASP A 20 10.08 22.37 4.42
C ASP A 20 10.21 21.09 3.58
N TYR A 21 9.09 20.69 2.98
CA TYR A 21 9.03 19.54 2.10
C TYR A 21 9.24 19.94 0.64
N VAL A 22 10.02 19.14 -0.07
CA VAL A 22 10.22 19.28 -1.51
C VAL A 22 9.48 18.16 -2.22
N CYS A 23 8.44 18.51 -2.95
CA CYS A 23 7.67 17.57 -3.75
C CYS A 23 8.08 17.68 -5.23
N PHE A 24 8.59 16.59 -5.78
CA PHE A 24 8.89 16.52 -7.21
C PHE A 24 7.63 16.16 -7.99
N GLU A 25 7.53 16.65 -9.22
CA GLU A 25 6.43 16.27 -10.10
C GLU A 25 6.33 14.76 -10.26
N PRO A 26 5.11 14.19 -10.23
CA PRO A 26 4.91 12.74 -10.34
C PRO A 26 5.29 12.19 -11.70
N ARG A 27 5.31 13.00 -12.78
CA ARG A 27 5.60 12.61 -14.17
C ARG A 27 4.76 11.40 -14.61
N PHE A 28 3.48 11.43 -14.26
CA PHE A 28 2.55 10.35 -14.59
C PHE A 28 2.42 10.18 -16.11
N ARG A 29 2.50 8.93 -16.55
CA ARG A 29 2.19 8.54 -17.92
C ARG A 29 1.76 7.08 -18.00
N VAL A 30 0.92 6.77 -18.97
CA VAL A 30 0.63 5.41 -19.39
C VAL A 30 1.38 5.16 -20.69
N THR A 31 2.11 4.04 -20.77
CA THR A 31 2.85 3.67 -21.99
C THR A 31 1.90 3.05 -23.01
N GLU A 32 2.35 2.94 -24.28
CA GLU A 32 1.59 2.28 -25.34
C GLU A 32 1.24 0.82 -25.02
N LYS A 33 2.05 0.16 -24.20
CA LYS A 33 1.80 -1.22 -23.73
C LYS A 33 0.98 -1.30 -22.44
N GLY A 34 0.41 -0.19 -21.97
CA GLY A 34 -0.44 -0.15 -20.79
C GLY A 34 0.27 -0.06 -19.44
N TYR A 35 1.61 0.08 -19.40
CA TYR A 35 2.31 0.29 -18.13
C TYR A 35 2.08 1.68 -17.59
N ILE A 36 1.80 1.77 -16.31
CA ILE A 36 1.75 3.02 -15.55
C ILE A 36 3.15 3.36 -15.06
N LYS A 37 3.62 4.56 -15.37
CA LYS A 37 4.89 5.10 -14.88
C LYS A 37 4.61 6.41 -14.15
N SER A 38 5.07 6.50 -12.92
CA SER A 38 4.96 7.71 -12.12
C SER A 38 5.95 7.65 -10.96
N ARG A 39 6.19 8.77 -10.31
CA ARG A 39 6.69 8.79 -8.93
C ARG A 39 5.53 8.47 -8.01
N PHE A 40 5.84 8.05 -6.81
CA PHE A 40 4.85 7.82 -5.74
C PHE A 40 3.79 6.77 -6.09
N LEU A 41 4.12 5.79 -6.95
CA LEU A 41 3.24 4.62 -7.15
C LEU A 41 3.07 3.83 -5.87
N ASP A 42 4.12 3.75 -5.10
CA ASP A 42 4.12 3.36 -3.71
C ASP A 42 3.79 4.60 -2.85
N ASP A 43 2.57 4.68 -2.21
CA ASP A 43 1.52 3.67 -2.45
C ASP A 43 0.23 4.33 -2.98
N LYS A 44 0.36 5.29 -3.88
CA LYS A 44 -0.80 5.92 -4.55
C LYS A 44 -1.51 4.98 -5.52
N LEU A 45 -0.82 3.96 -6.03
CA LEU A 45 -1.45 3.00 -6.93
C LEU A 45 -2.47 2.13 -6.18
N SER A 46 -2.12 1.60 -5.01
CA SER A 46 -3.06 0.84 -4.18
C SER A 46 -4.22 1.69 -3.69
N SER A 47 -3.94 2.96 -3.36
CA SER A 47 -5.01 3.92 -3.06
C SER A 47 -5.99 4.07 -4.23
N ALA A 48 -5.49 4.17 -5.46
CA ALA A 48 -6.34 4.24 -6.66
C ALA A 48 -7.10 2.92 -6.89
N ILE A 49 -6.48 1.76 -6.65
CA ILE A 49 -7.13 0.44 -6.73
C ILE A 49 -8.29 0.34 -5.72
N LEU A 50 -8.09 0.76 -4.48
CA LEU A 50 -9.14 0.78 -3.47
C LEU A 50 -10.31 1.70 -3.83
N MET A 51 -10.03 2.86 -4.41
CA MET A 51 -11.07 3.76 -4.94
C MET A 51 -11.81 3.11 -6.12
N GLY A 52 -11.10 2.45 -7.02
CA GLY A 52 -11.69 1.68 -8.12
C GLY A 52 -12.57 0.54 -7.62
N TYR A 53 -12.14 -0.16 -6.57
CA TYR A 53 -12.93 -1.20 -5.91
C TYR A 53 -14.22 -0.64 -5.31
N ALA A 54 -14.15 0.48 -4.60
CA ALA A 54 -15.35 1.15 -4.08
C ALA A 54 -16.34 1.52 -5.20
N ARG A 55 -15.81 2.02 -6.30
CA ARG A 55 -16.59 2.37 -7.49
C ARG A 55 -17.25 1.13 -8.10
N TYR A 56 -16.50 0.04 -8.27
CA TYR A 56 -17.00 -1.25 -8.75
C TYR A 56 -18.16 -1.75 -7.88
N LEU A 57 -18.00 -1.80 -6.56
CA LEU A 57 -19.04 -2.24 -5.64
C LEU A 57 -20.32 -1.42 -5.80
N LYS A 58 -20.20 -0.12 -6.02
CA LYS A 58 -21.34 0.78 -6.20
C LYS A 58 -22.02 0.59 -7.56
N ASP A 59 -21.26 0.56 -8.63
CA ASP A 59 -21.80 0.51 -10.01
C ASP A 59 -22.45 -0.85 -10.30
N GLU A 60 -21.82 -1.94 -9.86
CA GLU A 60 -22.33 -3.31 -10.01
C GLU A 60 -23.33 -3.69 -8.90
N LYS A 61 -23.62 -2.79 -7.97
CA LYS A 61 -24.53 -3.00 -6.84
C LYS A 61 -24.22 -4.29 -6.06
N VAL A 62 -22.93 -4.55 -5.85
CA VAL A 62 -22.48 -5.76 -5.16
C VAL A 62 -22.88 -5.71 -3.69
N ALA A 63 -23.72 -6.67 -3.26
CA ALA A 63 -24.06 -6.83 -1.85
C ALA A 63 -22.91 -7.51 -1.11
N THR A 64 -22.25 -6.79 -0.21
CA THR A 64 -21.20 -7.34 0.63
C THR A 64 -21.79 -8.02 1.86
N LYS A 65 -21.25 -9.20 2.23
CA LYS A 65 -21.66 -9.92 3.44
C LYS A 65 -21.15 -9.29 4.74
N ARG A 66 -20.15 -8.43 4.63
CA ARG A 66 -19.52 -7.72 5.76
C ARG A 66 -19.46 -6.23 5.46
N ARG A 67 -19.43 -5.43 6.49
CA ARG A 67 -19.09 -4.00 6.36
C ARG A 67 -17.62 -3.90 6.00
N ILE A 68 -17.33 -3.11 4.96
CA ILE A 68 -15.98 -2.85 4.47
C ILE A 68 -15.67 -1.39 4.76
N TYR A 69 -14.48 -1.17 5.31
CA TYR A 69 -13.88 0.15 5.49
C TYR A 69 -12.67 0.24 4.57
N LEU A 70 -12.60 1.28 3.78
CA LEU A 70 -11.41 1.66 3.03
C LEU A 70 -10.72 2.75 3.82
N HIS A 71 -9.56 2.43 4.36
CA HIS A 71 -8.81 3.32 5.24
C HIS A 71 -7.56 3.78 4.49
N PHE A 72 -7.47 5.08 4.24
CA PHE A 72 -6.31 5.73 3.62
C PHE A 72 -5.55 6.45 4.72
N THR A 73 -4.37 5.98 5.03
CA THR A 73 -3.52 6.54 6.07
C THR A 73 -2.59 7.61 5.52
N ILE A 74 -2.03 8.44 6.38
CA ILE A 74 -1.13 9.53 5.97
C ILE A 74 0.34 9.18 6.28
N TYR A 75 0.56 8.38 7.33
CA TYR A 75 1.89 8.12 7.87
C TYR A 75 2.39 6.68 7.63
N GLU A 76 1.89 6.01 6.58
CA GLU A 76 2.34 4.66 6.25
C GLU A 76 3.84 4.65 5.94
N GLU A 77 4.30 5.54 5.05
CA GLU A 77 5.68 5.66 4.56
C GLU A 77 6.73 5.98 5.65
N VAL A 78 6.26 6.30 6.85
CA VAL A 78 7.11 6.53 8.03
C VAL A 78 6.78 5.55 9.17
N GLY A 79 6.07 4.47 8.87
CA GLY A 79 5.93 3.29 9.70
C GLY A 79 4.87 3.34 10.80
N HIS A 80 3.93 4.29 10.76
CA HIS A 80 2.90 4.40 11.80
C HIS A 80 1.50 4.84 11.31
N GLY A 81 1.22 4.75 10.01
CA GLY A 81 -0.10 5.06 9.47
C GLY A 81 -1.20 4.18 10.06
N GLY A 82 -0.96 2.87 10.14
CA GLY A 82 -1.88 1.91 10.74
C GLY A 82 -2.06 2.03 12.25
N CYS A 83 -1.34 2.92 12.94
CA CYS A 83 -1.60 3.25 14.34
C CYS A 83 -2.86 4.11 14.53
N ALA A 84 -3.45 4.63 13.45
CA ALA A 84 -4.71 5.34 13.50
C ALA A 84 -5.84 4.43 14.03
N PRO A 85 -6.87 5.01 14.68
CA PRO A 85 -7.94 4.21 15.26
C PRO A 85 -8.64 3.32 14.22
N VAL A 86 -8.70 2.04 14.51
CA VAL A 86 -9.49 1.08 13.72
C VAL A 86 -10.96 1.21 14.12
N PRO A 87 -11.91 1.25 13.18
CA PRO A 87 -13.32 1.31 13.51
C PRO A 87 -13.76 0.14 14.39
N GLN A 88 -14.63 0.42 15.36
CA GLN A 88 -15.12 -0.60 16.28
C GLN A 88 -15.78 -1.77 15.54
N GLY A 89 -15.46 -2.99 15.95
CA GLY A 89 -16.00 -4.21 15.38
C GLY A 89 -15.26 -4.73 14.13
N VAL A 90 -14.19 -4.09 13.72
CA VAL A 90 -13.29 -4.65 12.71
C VAL A 90 -12.55 -5.85 13.31
N THR A 91 -12.61 -6.98 12.61
CA THR A 91 -11.99 -8.25 13.03
C THR A 91 -10.89 -8.71 12.09
N GLU A 92 -10.76 -8.05 10.95
CA GLU A 92 -9.79 -8.39 9.92
C GLU A 92 -9.40 -7.14 9.15
N ALA A 93 -8.10 -6.94 8.91
CA ALA A 93 -7.56 -5.84 8.13
C ALA A 93 -6.54 -6.36 7.11
N TRP A 94 -6.55 -5.78 5.93
CA TRP A 94 -5.60 -6.07 4.87
C TRP A 94 -4.94 -4.78 4.43
N SER A 95 -3.63 -4.76 4.39
CA SER A 95 -2.92 -3.75 3.62
C SER A 95 -2.98 -4.13 2.14
N VAL A 96 -3.28 -3.16 1.31
CA VAL A 96 -3.04 -3.21 -0.13
C VAL A 96 -1.86 -2.29 -0.37
N ASP A 97 -0.74 -2.87 -0.77
CA ASP A 97 0.54 -2.19 -0.78
C ASP A 97 1.38 -2.73 -1.94
N MET A 98 2.59 -2.25 -2.13
CA MET A 98 3.43 -2.74 -3.21
C MET A 98 3.88 -4.19 -2.96
N GLY A 99 3.93 -5.00 -4.02
CA GLY A 99 4.58 -6.30 -4.01
C GLY A 99 6.08 -6.16 -4.29
N CYS A 100 6.91 -6.83 -3.49
CA CYS A 100 8.34 -6.82 -3.74
C CYS A 100 8.73 -7.69 -4.92
N VAL A 101 9.52 -7.14 -5.83
CA VAL A 101 10.08 -7.85 -6.99
C VAL A 101 11.60 -7.72 -6.96
N GLY A 102 12.32 -8.82 -7.12
CA GLY A 102 13.78 -8.78 -7.14
C GLY A 102 14.45 -10.11 -6.80
N GLN A 103 15.75 -10.06 -6.60
CA GLN A 103 16.53 -11.26 -6.29
C GLN A 103 16.08 -11.89 -4.97
N GLY A 104 15.80 -13.19 -5.00
CA GLY A 104 15.34 -13.96 -3.85
C GLY A 104 13.83 -13.92 -3.60
N LEU A 105 13.07 -13.25 -4.49
CA LEU A 105 11.61 -13.21 -4.46
C LEU A 105 11.04 -13.91 -5.69
N SER A 106 9.82 -14.43 -5.56
CA SER A 106 9.13 -15.19 -6.62
C SER A 106 8.18 -14.33 -7.44
N CYS A 107 7.70 -13.23 -6.88
CA CYS A 107 6.73 -12.34 -7.51
C CYS A 107 7.36 -11.56 -8.68
N THR A 108 6.55 -11.33 -9.68
CA THR A 108 6.85 -10.43 -10.80
C THR A 108 5.80 -9.31 -10.85
N GLU A 109 6.07 -8.27 -11.65
CA GLU A 109 5.14 -7.17 -11.87
C GLU A 109 3.85 -7.56 -12.61
N HIS A 110 3.68 -8.82 -12.96
CA HIS A 110 2.49 -9.36 -13.65
C HIS A 110 1.65 -10.25 -12.75
N GLN A 111 2.01 -10.39 -11.49
CA GLN A 111 1.38 -11.31 -10.55
C GLN A 111 0.84 -10.55 -9.34
N VAL A 112 -0.19 -11.09 -8.75
CA VAL A 112 -0.60 -10.65 -7.41
C VAL A 112 0.42 -11.16 -6.39
N SER A 113 0.92 -10.29 -5.56
CA SER A 113 1.83 -10.64 -4.48
C SER A 113 1.04 -10.93 -3.20
N ILE A 114 1.29 -12.09 -2.60
CA ILE A 114 0.76 -12.47 -1.30
C ILE A 114 1.93 -12.58 -0.33
N CYS A 115 2.01 -11.69 0.65
CA CYS A 115 3.06 -11.73 1.64
C CYS A 115 2.68 -12.70 2.78
N ALA A 116 3.48 -13.73 2.98
CA ALA A 116 3.29 -14.67 4.08
C ALA A 116 3.93 -14.19 5.38
N LYS A 117 5.01 -13.41 5.27
CA LYS A 117 5.76 -12.86 6.39
C LYS A 117 6.58 -11.65 5.91
N ASP A 118 6.68 -10.64 6.74
CA ASP A 118 7.62 -9.55 6.56
C ASP A 118 8.56 -9.36 7.77
N SER A 119 9.21 -8.21 7.90
CA SER A 119 10.15 -7.95 9.00
C SER A 119 9.48 -7.83 10.37
N GLY A 120 8.20 -7.54 10.43
CA GLY A 120 7.45 -7.48 11.68
C GLY A 120 6.94 -8.82 12.17
N GLY A 121 6.84 -9.81 11.27
CA GLY A 121 6.43 -11.16 11.65
C GLY A 121 5.58 -11.86 10.58
N PRO A 122 5.07 -13.07 10.89
CA PRO A 122 4.17 -13.78 10.01
C PRO A 122 2.79 -13.12 9.98
N TYR A 123 2.20 -13.03 8.80
CA TYR A 123 0.80 -12.67 8.63
C TYR A 123 -0.13 -13.78 9.13
N ASN A 124 -1.39 -13.43 9.40
CA ASN A 124 -2.36 -14.41 9.88
C ASN A 124 -2.50 -15.57 8.88
N TYR A 125 -2.25 -16.79 9.33
CA TYR A 125 -2.20 -17.98 8.49
C TYR A 125 -3.50 -18.22 7.71
N ASP A 126 -4.67 -18.05 8.36
CA ASP A 126 -5.96 -18.30 7.71
C ASP A 126 -6.27 -17.23 6.65
N VAL A 127 -5.80 -15.99 6.86
CA VAL A 127 -5.91 -14.91 5.87
C VAL A 127 -5.05 -15.24 4.66
N VAL A 128 -3.76 -15.55 4.85
CA VAL A 128 -2.83 -15.93 3.76
C VAL A 128 -3.37 -17.13 2.98
N LYS A 129 -3.80 -18.17 3.69
CA LYS A 129 -4.39 -19.37 3.07
C LYS A 129 -5.65 -19.03 2.26
N THR A 130 -6.46 -18.10 2.74
CA THR A 130 -7.66 -17.66 2.04
C THR A 130 -7.32 -16.88 0.77
N GLN A 131 -6.33 -15.98 0.82
CA GLN A 131 -5.83 -15.26 -0.35
C GLN A 131 -5.37 -16.25 -1.44
N ILE A 132 -4.52 -17.22 -1.06
CA ILE A 132 -4.02 -18.27 -1.96
C ILE A 132 -5.17 -19.08 -2.58
N ARG A 133 -6.12 -19.51 -1.76
CA ARG A 133 -7.29 -20.26 -2.23
C ARG A 133 -8.11 -19.47 -3.23
N LEU A 134 -8.42 -18.21 -2.91
CA LEU A 134 -9.19 -17.33 -3.79
C LEU A 134 -8.47 -17.06 -5.10
N ALA A 135 -7.16 -16.83 -5.09
CA ALA A 135 -6.38 -16.64 -6.29
C ALA A 135 -6.48 -17.88 -7.20
N LYS A 136 -6.30 -19.09 -6.63
CA LYS A 136 -6.43 -20.36 -7.38
C LYS A 136 -7.83 -20.58 -7.95
N GLU A 137 -8.87 -20.38 -7.14
CA GLU A 137 -10.26 -20.57 -7.55
C GLU A 137 -10.70 -19.63 -8.69
N ASN A 138 -10.07 -18.45 -8.76
CA ASN A 138 -10.39 -17.44 -9.78
C ASN A 138 -9.37 -17.37 -10.92
N GLY A 139 -8.40 -18.27 -10.96
CA GLY A 139 -7.38 -18.30 -12.04
C GLY A 139 -6.49 -17.05 -12.05
N ILE A 140 -6.31 -16.41 -10.91
CA ILE A 140 -5.44 -15.25 -10.75
C ILE A 140 -4.00 -15.74 -10.58
N ASP A 141 -3.10 -15.23 -11.40
CA ASP A 141 -1.67 -15.49 -11.26
C ASP A 141 -1.12 -14.77 -10.03
N PHE A 142 -0.39 -15.48 -9.19
CA PHE A 142 0.10 -14.96 -7.92
C PHE A 142 1.41 -15.62 -7.49
N ALA A 143 2.14 -14.93 -6.65
CA ALA A 143 3.27 -15.49 -5.92
C ALA A 143 3.07 -15.30 -4.41
N VAL A 144 3.70 -16.20 -3.63
CA VAL A 144 3.73 -16.11 -2.17
C VAL A 144 5.17 -15.94 -1.73
N ASP A 145 5.47 -14.83 -1.07
CA ASP A 145 6.83 -14.49 -0.69
C ASP A 145 6.97 -14.08 0.78
N ILE A 146 8.22 -14.03 1.22
CA ILE A 146 8.65 -13.50 2.50
C ILE A 146 9.51 -12.28 2.24
N TYR A 147 9.15 -11.14 2.86
CA TYR A 147 9.85 -9.88 2.68
C TYR A 147 10.73 -9.56 3.90
N PRO A 148 12.05 -9.71 3.80
CA PRO A 148 12.93 -9.58 4.96
C PRO A 148 13.12 -8.13 5.44
N HIS A 149 12.89 -7.14 4.59
CA HIS A 149 13.09 -5.70 4.85
C HIS A 149 11.88 -4.90 4.41
N TYR A 150 10.73 -5.19 4.99
CA TYR A 150 9.46 -4.63 4.60
C TYR A 150 8.53 -4.58 5.81
N GLY A 151 7.64 -3.63 5.85
CA GLY A 151 6.54 -3.53 6.80
C GLY A 151 5.39 -2.79 6.15
N SER A 152 4.19 -2.94 6.67
CA SER A 152 2.99 -2.27 6.17
C SER A 152 2.05 -1.89 7.31
N ASP A 153 1.04 -1.11 6.99
CA ASP A 153 0.11 -0.52 7.95
C ASP A 153 -0.58 -1.53 8.90
N VAL A 154 -0.91 -2.73 8.43
CA VAL A 154 -1.55 -3.72 9.30
C VAL A 154 -0.66 -4.17 10.45
N GLU A 155 0.66 -4.16 10.28
CA GLU A 155 1.57 -4.42 11.37
C GLU A 155 1.62 -3.28 12.39
N ALA A 156 1.63 -2.04 11.89
CA ALA A 156 1.51 -0.87 12.76
C ALA A 156 0.19 -0.91 13.55
N THR A 157 -0.90 -1.38 12.93
CA THR A 157 -2.19 -1.60 13.57
C THR A 157 -2.11 -2.61 14.72
N LEU A 158 -1.42 -3.73 14.53
CA LEU A 158 -1.20 -4.72 15.60
C LEU A 158 -0.32 -4.16 16.72
N LYS A 159 0.76 -3.47 16.37
CA LYS A 159 1.65 -2.81 17.34
C LYS A 159 0.92 -1.74 18.18
N ALA A 160 -0.11 -1.11 17.61
CA ALA A 160 -0.98 -0.18 18.33
C ALA A 160 -1.97 -0.86 19.30
N GLY A 161 -1.96 -2.19 19.40
CA GLY A 161 -2.75 -2.96 20.36
C GLY A 161 -4.09 -3.49 19.83
N ASN A 162 -4.32 -3.45 18.52
CA ASN A 162 -5.51 -4.03 17.93
C ASN A 162 -5.33 -5.53 17.70
N ASP A 163 -6.19 -6.35 18.32
CA ASP A 163 -6.22 -7.82 18.14
C ASP A 163 -7.12 -8.20 16.96
N ILE A 164 -6.58 -8.09 15.75
CA ILE A 164 -7.29 -8.39 14.50
C ILE A 164 -6.49 -9.32 13.61
N ARG A 165 -7.18 -10.11 12.79
CA ARG A 165 -6.51 -10.89 11.74
C ARG A 165 -6.00 -9.96 10.65
N HIS A 166 -4.83 -10.21 10.14
CA HIS A 166 -4.19 -9.31 9.20
C HIS A 166 -3.58 -10.04 8.02
N GLY A 167 -3.53 -9.35 6.89
CA GLY A 167 -2.95 -9.81 5.64
C GLY A 167 -2.35 -8.66 4.85
N LEU A 168 -1.55 -9.02 3.85
CA LEU A 168 -0.99 -8.11 2.88
C LEU A 168 -1.17 -8.68 1.48
N ILE A 169 -1.56 -7.82 0.55
CA ILE A 169 -1.69 -8.13 -0.88
C ILE A 169 -1.12 -6.97 -1.69
N GLY A 170 -0.32 -7.27 -2.71
CA GLY A 170 0.30 -6.29 -3.60
C GLY A 170 0.20 -6.64 -5.07
#